data_9e9ed8a8913879fa631be56d064f4cf4
#
_entry.id   9e9ed8a8913879fa631be56d064f4cf4
#
_cell.length_a   1.000
_cell.length_b   1.000
_cell.length_c   1.000
_cell.angle_alpha   90.00
_cell.angle_beta   90.00
_cell.angle_gamma   90.00
#
_symmetry.space_group_name_H-M   'P 1'
#
loop_
_entity.id
_entity.type
_entity.pdbx_description
1 polymer ?
#
loop_
_entity_poly.entity_id
_entity_poly.type
_entity_poly.pdbx_seq_one_letter_code
_entity_poly.pdbx_strand_id
1 'polypeptide(L)'
;MEPVDLSGTLRRLEPSGWVGAARAFARSLRAAGQDPGRLLVVGTEEEEPWHLTAHLSDAARWGAMPGPPPVLVRRHVPDGAPPHLSIGLDAVHRATRGERVLIAAPTTADDLLLERLDDAKKHGAVLYALHDADRTLEDLAHEALVLPELGGLDTATHVLTTRELPRRRWSLRRC
;
A
#
# COMPACT_ATOMS: atom_id res chain seq x y z
N MET A 1 -16.63 7.74 17.61
CA MET A 1 -16.15 7.01 16.42
C MET A 1 -16.52 5.54 16.65
N GLU A 2 -17.55 5.04 15.98
CA GLU A 2 -17.95 3.64 16.11
C GLU A 2 -16.85 2.76 15.49
N PRO A 3 -16.54 1.61 16.12
CA PRO A 3 -15.59 0.68 15.54
C PRO A 3 -16.14 0.16 14.21
N VAL A 4 -15.39 0.33 13.13
CA VAL A 4 -15.76 -0.22 11.83
C VAL A 4 -15.84 -1.75 11.95
N ASP A 5 -17.01 -2.34 11.73
CA ASP A 5 -17.15 -3.80 11.65
C ASP A 5 -16.48 -4.31 10.36
N LEU A 6 -15.15 -4.45 10.41
CA LEU A 6 -14.35 -4.92 9.27
C LEU A 6 -14.77 -6.29 8.77
N SER A 7 -15.22 -7.19 9.67
CA SER A 7 -15.67 -8.53 9.28
C SER A 7 -16.99 -8.48 8.50
N GLY A 8 -17.91 -7.62 8.91
CA GLY A 8 -19.14 -7.35 8.18
C GLY A 8 -18.89 -6.67 6.85
N THR A 9 -17.99 -5.68 6.81
CA THR A 9 -17.59 -4.98 5.59
C THR A 9 -16.98 -5.94 4.57
N LEU A 10 -16.04 -6.80 4.95
CA LEU A 10 -15.42 -7.77 4.05
C LEU A 10 -16.43 -8.77 3.48
N ARG A 11 -17.36 -9.26 4.30
CA ARG A 11 -18.45 -10.15 3.81
C ARG A 11 -19.33 -9.48 2.78
N ARG A 12 -19.60 -8.17 2.92
CA ARG A 12 -20.40 -7.40 1.95
C ARG A 12 -19.65 -7.13 0.65
N LEU A 13 -18.33 -7.04 0.70
CA LEU A 13 -17.47 -6.85 -0.48
C LEU A 13 -17.11 -8.15 -1.20
N GLU A 14 -17.30 -9.31 -0.57
CA GLU A 14 -16.94 -10.62 -1.16
C GLU A 14 -17.61 -10.88 -2.52
N PRO A 15 -18.93 -10.59 -2.73
CA PRO A 15 -19.58 -10.80 -4.01
C PRO A 15 -19.06 -9.94 -5.15
N SER A 16 -18.47 -8.78 -4.87
CA SER A 16 -17.89 -7.89 -5.89
C SER A 16 -16.55 -8.40 -6.47
N GLY A 17 -15.93 -9.40 -5.83
CA GLY A 17 -14.58 -9.85 -6.17
C GLY A 17 -13.45 -8.95 -5.63
N TRP A 18 -13.78 -7.81 -5.03
CA TRP A 18 -12.79 -6.85 -4.53
C TRP A 18 -11.83 -7.48 -3.52
N VAL A 19 -12.32 -8.27 -2.58
CA VAL A 19 -11.48 -8.95 -1.57
C VAL A 19 -10.45 -9.85 -2.23
N GLY A 20 -10.81 -10.55 -3.30
CA GLY A 20 -9.91 -11.37 -4.09
C GLY A 20 -8.81 -10.53 -4.77
N ALA A 21 -9.18 -9.42 -5.38
CA ALA A 21 -8.25 -8.47 -6.01
C ALA A 21 -7.30 -7.84 -4.98
N ALA A 22 -7.81 -7.39 -3.83
CA ALA A 22 -7.02 -6.82 -2.75
C ALA A 22 -6.00 -7.83 -2.19
N ARG A 23 -6.37 -9.10 -2.05
CA ARG A 23 -5.44 -10.16 -1.66
C ARG A 23 -4.38 -10.44 -2.72
N ALA A 24 -4.72 -10.39 -4.00
CA ALA A 24 -3.76 -10.52 -5.08
C ALA A 24 -2.75 -9.37 -5.07
N PHE A 25 -3.23 -8.14 -4.95
CA PHE A 25 -2.41 -6.94 -4.80
C PHE A 25 -1.48 -7.06 -3.57
N ALA A 26 -2.00 -7.48 -2.41
CA ALA A 26 -1.19 -7.70 -1.21
C ALA A 26 -0.09 -8.76 -1.41
N ARG A 27 -0.38 -9.84 -2.14
CA ARG A 27 0.65 -10.84 -2.48
C ARG A 27 1.72 -10.26 -3.37
N SER A 28 1.37 -9.51 -4.40
CA SER A 28 2.32 -8.85 -5.28
C SER A 28 3.19 -7.85 -4.52
N LEU A 29 2.59 -7.01 -3.68
CA LEU A 29 3.34 -6.07 -2.83
C LEU A 29 4.36 -6.79 -1.93
N ARG A 30 4.06 -8.02 -1.48
CA ARG A 30 4.95 -8.85 -0.66
C ARG A 30 5.94 -9.67 -1.48
N ALA A 31 5.68 -9.92 -2.76
CA ALA A 31 6.51 -10.75 -3.64
C ALA A 31 7.78 -10.02 -4.10
N ALA A 32 8.34 -9.14 -3.28
CA ALA A 32 9.63 -8.54 -3.52
C ALA A 32 10.70 -9.64 -3.55
N GLY A 33 11.64 -9.54 -4.50
CA GLY A 33 12.72 -10.50 -4.70
C GLY A 33 13.55 -10.80 -3.44
N GLN A 34 14.66 -11.52 -3.61
CA GLN A 34 15.52 -11.99 -2.50
C GLN A 34 16.12 -10.85 -1.65
N ASP A 35 16.20 -9.64 -2.19
CA ASP A 35 16.66 -8.43 -1.48
C ASP A 35 15.65 -7.29 -1.72
N PRO A 36 14.55 -7.29 -0.95
CA PRO A 36 13.55 -6.25 -1.10
C PRO A 36 14.10 -4.91 -0.60
N GLY A 37 14.25 -3.95 -1.52
CA GLY A 37 14.57 -2.58 -1.20
C GLY A 37 13.49 -1.91 -0.33
N ARG A 38 13.66 -0.63 -0.06
CA ARG A 38 12.71 0.14 0.74
C ARG A 38 11.32 0.13 0.10
N LEU A 39 10.31 0.14 0.95
CA LEU A 39 8.94 0.47 0.58
C LEU A 39 8.67 1.91 1.01
N LEU A 40 8.50 2.81 0.06
CA LEU A 40 8.07 4.18 0.30
C LEU A 40 6.54 4.20 0.25
N VAL A 41 5.90 4.85 1.24
CA VAL A 41 4.44 5.02 1.28
C VAL A 41 4.14 6.50 1.21
N VAL A 42 3.40 6.92 0.19
CA VAL A 42 3.09 8.32 -0.07
C VAL A 42 1.59 8.50 -0.28
N GLY A 43 1.04 9.61 0.18
CA GLY A 43 -0.34 10.00 -0.03
C GLY A 43 -0.51 11.15 -1.00
N THR A 44 -1.75 11.63 -1.12
CA THR A 44 -2.11 12.87 -1.80
C THR A 44 -1.79 14.08 -0.92
N GLU A 45 -2.06 15.29 -1.42
CA GLU A 45 -1.86 16.50 -0.63
C GLU A 45 -2.82 16.57 0.57
N GLU A 46 -4.04 16.06 0.41
CA GLU A 46 -5.07 16.08 1.45
C GLU A 46 -4.95 14.92 2.45
N GLU A 47 -4.31 13.80 2.06
CA GLU A 47 -4.30 12.57 2.85
C GLU A 47 -2.90 11.98 2.99
N GLU A 48 -2.28 12.13 4.16
CA GLU A 48 -1.05 11.40 4.51
C GLU A 48 -1.40 10.00 5.06
N PRO A 49 -0.89 8.91 4.49
CA PRO A 49 -1.27 7.54 4.85
C PRO A 49 -0.55 7.02 6.12
N TRP A 50 -0.66 7.74 7.23
CA TRP A 50 -0.05 7.38 8.50
C TRP A 50 -0.50 6.01 9.02
N HIS A 51 -1.81 5.79 8.99
CA HIS A 51 -2.42 4.57 9.50
C HIS A 51 -1.96 3.35 8.70
N LEU A 52 -2.03 3.45 7.36
CA LEU A 52 -1.51 2.40 6.46
C LEU A 52 -0.04 2.12 6.72
N THR A 53 0.80 3.16 6.83
CA THR A 53 2.23 3.01 7.06
C THR A 53 2.53 2.35 8.40
N ALA A 54 1.80 2.70 9.46
CA ALA A 54 1.95 2.08 10.77
C ALA A 54 1.62 0.58 10.74
N HIS A 55 0.50 0.21 10.13
CA HIS A 55 0.11 -1.20 9.99
C HIS A 55 1.06 -2.00 9.12
N LEU A 56 1.58 -1.42 8.03
CA LEU A 56 2.61 -2.06 7.22
C LEU A 56 3.92 -2.24 7.99
N SER A 57 4.28 -1.28 8.86
CA SER A 57 5.46 -1.38 9.75
C SER A 57 5.31 -2.51 10.74
N ASP A 58 4.14 -2.66 11.33
CA ASP A 58 3.83 -3.78 12.22
C ASP A 58 3.87 -5.11 11.45
N ALA A 59 3.30 -5.17 10.25
CA ALA A 59 3.37 -6.36 9.39
C ALA A 59 4.82 -6.74 9.05
N ALA A 60 5.69 -5.77 8.80
CA ALA A 60 7.12 -6.00 8.58
C ALA A 60 7.81 -6.54 9.86
N ARG A 61 7.53 -5.94 11.00
CA ARG A 61 8.06 -6.37 12.31
C ARG A 61 7.68 -7.81 12.65
N TRP A 62 6.46 -8.23 12.31
CA TRP A 62 5.95 -9.58 12.58
C TRP A 62 6.24 -10.59 11.45
N GLY A 63 7.04 -10.19 10.46
CA GLY A 63 7.44 -11.06 9.34
C GLY A 63 6.32 -11.37 8.34
N ALA A 64 5.25 -10.57 8.33
CA ALA A 64 4.18 -10.67 7.35
C ALA A 64 4.46 -9.86 6.07
N MET A 65 5.44 -8.95 6.12
CA MET A 65 5.94 -8.17 4.99
C MET A 65 7.46 -8.35 4.90
N PRO A 66 8.04 -8.73 3.75
CA PRO A 66 9.48 -8.86 3.60
C PRO A 66 10.15 -7.50 3.45
N GLY A 67 11.38 -7.39 3.97
CA GLY A 67 12.21 -6.20 3.85
C GLY A 67 12.18 -5.29 5.07
N PRO A 68 12.85 -4.13 4.96
CA PRO A 68 12.86 -3.14 6.04
C PRO A 68 11.46 -2.54 6.26
N PRO A 69 11.21 -1.96 7.43
CA PRO A 69 9.97 -1.24 7.68
C PRO A 69 9.71 -0.19 6.59
N PRO A 70 8.46 0.01 6.18
CA PRO A 70 8.11 1.02 5.20
C PRO A 70 8.42 2.42 5.72
N VAL A 71 8.67 3.32 4.78
CA VAL A 71 9.01 4.71 5.05
C VAL A 71 7.85 5.60 4.63
N LEU A 72 7.26 6.34 5.56
CA LEU A 72 6.28 7.36 5.22
C LEU A 72 6.97 8.52 4.51
N VAL A 73 6.51 8.84 3.31
CA VAL A 73 6.93 10.02 2.55
C VAL A 73 5.89 11.12 2.79
N ARG A 74 6.34 12.23 3.33
CA ARG A 74 5.50 13.36 3.68
C ARG A 74 5.38 14.35 2.54
N ARG A 75 4.18 14.87 2.35
CA ARG A 75 3.95 15.98 1.41
C ARG A 75 4.53 17.29 1.95
N HIS A 76 4.38 17.51 3.24
CA HIS A 76 4.91 18.67 3.95
C HIS A 76 5.75 18.21 5.14
N VAL A 77 7.05 18.45 5.07
CA VAL A 77 7.96 18.18 6.17
C VAL A 77 8.03 19.42 7.05
N PRO A 78 7.58 19.36 8.31
CA PRO A 78 7.69 20.51 9.21
C PRO A 78 9.15 20.88 9.50
N ASP A 79 9.39 22.16 9.72
CA ASP A 79 10.71 22.62 10.17
C ASP A 79 11.10 21.95 11.48
N GLY A 80 12.33 21.46 11.53
CA GLY A 80 12.84 20.79 12.73
C GLY A 80 12.29 19.37 12.97
N ALA A 81 11.60 18.77 11.99
CA ALA A 81 11.14 17.39 12.11
C ALA A 81 12.33 16.44 12.33
N PRO A 82 12.18 15.41 13.19
CA PRO A 82 13.23 14.40 13.38
C PRO A 82 13.53 13.67 12.05
N PRO A 83 14.76 13.17 11.85
CA PRO A 83 15.19 12.58 10.57
C PRO A 83 14.25 11.50 10.00
N HIS A 84 13.66 10.66 10.87
CA HIS A 84 12.74 9.60 10.44
C HIS A 84 11.35 10.12 10.00
N LEU A 85 11.02 11.38 10.30
CA LEU A 85 9.80 12.08 9.88
C LEU A 85 10.08 13.20 8.87
N SER A 86 11.33 13.31 8.39
CA SER A 86 11.79 14.36 7.46
C SER A 86 11.92 13.84 6.03
N ILE A 87 11.32 12.71 5.71
CA ILE A 87 11.38 12.13 4.37
C ILE A 87 10.28 12.77 3.51
N GLY A 88 10.69 13.65 2.63
CA GLY A 88 9.81 14.39 1.71
C GLY A 88 9.68 13.72 0.35
N LEU A 89 8.89 14.34 -0.54
CA LEU A 89 8.52 13.83 -1.87
C LEU A 89 9.74 13.56 -2.78
N ASP A 90 10.87 14.24 -2.54
CA ASP A 90 12.12 13.94 -3.25
C ASP A 90 12.64 12.51 -3.06
N ALA A 91 12.19 11.82 -2.01
CA ALA A 91 12.52 10.41 -1.85
C ALA A 91 11.84 9.54 -2.91
N VAL A 92 10.64 9.89 -3.35
CA VAL A 92 9.94 9.22 -4.46
C VAL A 92 10.70 9.45 -5.76
N HIS A 93 11.03 10.70 -6.08
CA HIS A 93 11.80 11.03 -7.28
C HIS A 93 13.12 10.25 -7.38
N ARG A 94 13.80 10.02 -6.25
CA ARG A 94 15.06 9.28 -6.19
C ARG A 94 14.91 7.77 -6.06
N ALA A 95 13.69 7.25 -6.02
CA ALA A 95 13.46 5.82 -5.93
C ALA A 95 13.95 5.10 -7.19
N THR A 96 14.62 3.96 -7.00
CA THR A 96 15.31 3.24 -8.07
C THR A 96 14.95 1.75 -8.08
N ARG A 97 15.59 1.02 -8.97
CA ARG A 97 15.41 -0.43 -9.10
C ARG A 97 15.58 -1.14 -7.74
N GLY A 98 14.65 -2.03 -7.44
CA GLY A 98 14.59 -2.77 -6.17
C GLY A 98 13.76 -2.06 -5.10
N GLU A 99 13.49 -0.77 -5.24
CA GLU A 99 12.59 -0.03 -4.35
C GLU A 99 11.14 -0.09 -4.84
N ARG A 100 10.22 0.03 -3.92
CA ARG A 100 8.77 0.02 -4.16
C ARG A 100 8.17 1.31 -3.65
N VAL A 101 7.20 1.84 -4.38
CA VAL A 101 6.42 2.99 -3.96
C VAL A 101 4.96 2.57 -3.89
N LEU A 102 4.34 2.67 -2.73
CA LEU A 102 2.92 2.47 -2.51
C LEU A 102 2.25 3.83 -2.39
N ILE A 103 1.37 4.13 -3.32
CA ILE A 103 0.60 5.36 -3.37
C ILE A 103 -0.77 5.08 -2.76
N ALA A 104 -1.17 5.87 -1.75
CA ALA A 104 -2.52 5.88 -1.20
C ALA A 104 -3.22 7.16 -1.60
N ALA A 105 -4.07 7.09 -2.61
CA ALA A 105 -4.77 8.22 -3.21
C ALA A 105 -6.29 8.05 -3.11
N PRO A 106 -6.89 8.25 -1.93
CA PRO A 106 -8.35 8.30 -1.79
C PRO A 106 -8.96 9.52 -2.48
N THR A 107 -8.13 10.49 -2.83
CA THR A 107 -8.44 11.65 -3.68
C THR A 107 -7.52 11.65 -4.89
N THR A 108 -7.77 12.52 -5.87
CA THR A 108 -6.98 12.61 -7.10
C THR A 108 -5.53 13.00 -6.79
N ALA A 109 -4.59 12.32 -7.42
CA ALA A 109 -3.18 12.68 -7.35
C ALA A 109 -2.91 14.00 -8.09
N ASP A 110 -2.15 14.89 -7.48
CA ASP A 110 -1.73 16.16 -8.11
C ASP A 110 -0.58 15.96 -9.10
N ASP A 111 -0.37 16.95 -9.96
CA ASP A 111 0.64 16.89 -11.04
C ASP A 111 2.07 16.68 -10.49
N LEU A 112 2.40 17.28 -9.36
CA LEU A 112 3.73 17.12 -8.76
C LEU A 112 3.97 15.68 -8.29
N LEU A 113 2.97 15.05 -7.67
CA LEU A 113 3.06 13.64 -7.27
C LEU A 113 3.21 12.75 -8.51
N LEU A 114 2.38 12.97 -9.54
CA LEU A 114 2.44 12.20 -10.80
C LEU A 114 3.80 12.33 -11.48
N GLU A 115 4.40 13.53 -11.53
CA GLU A 115 5.75 13.76 -12.06
C GLU A 115 6.80 12.93 -11.28
N ARG A 116 6.77 12.97 -9.94
CA ARG A 116 7.73 12.23 -9.11
C ARG A 116 7.58 10.72 -9.24
N LEU A 117 6.36 10.23 -9.44
CA LEU A 117 6.09 8.82 -9.70
C LEU A 117 6.58 8.36 -11.07
N ASP A 118 6.38 9.19 -12.10
CA ASP A 118 6.88 8.91 -13.46
C ASP A 118 8.41 8.83 -13.46
N ASP A 119 9.09 9.74 -12.76
CA ASP A 119 10.55 9.69 -12.60
C ASP A 119 11.00 8.42 -11.87
N ALA A 120 10.34 8.06 -10.77
CA ALA A 120 10.62 6.81 -10.04
C ALA A 120 10.46 5.58 -10.94
N LYS A 121 9.39 5.55 -11.76
CA LYS A 121 9.15 4.48 -12.73
C LYS A 121 10.27 4.40 -13.77
N LYS A 122 10.71 5.53 -14.32
CA LYS A 122 11.84 5.61 -15.26
C LYS A 122 13.15 5.12 -14.64
N HIS A 123 13.36 5.36 -13.35
CA HIS A 123 14.53 4.86 -12.61
C HIS A 123 14.42 3.39 -12.21
N GLY A 124 13.29 2.73 -12.49
CA GLY A 124 13.09 1.31 -12.30
C GLY A 124 12.47 0.91 -10.95
N ALA A 125 11.94 1.84 -10.20
CA ALA A 125 11.12 1.55 -9.03
C ALA A 125 9.79 0.89 -9.43
N VAL A 126 9.23 0.05 -8.56
CA VAL A 126 7.93 -0.59 -8.78
C VAL A 126 6.85 0.21 -8.06
N LEU A 127 5.83 0.64 -8.82
CA LEU A 127 4.73 1.48 -8.33
C LEU A 127 3.49 0.64 -8.07
N TYR A 128 2.90 0.80 -6.89
CA TYR A 128 1.64 0.21 -6.45
C TYR A 128 0.67 1.33 -6.09
N ALA A 129 -0.55 1.32 -6.59
CA ALA A 129 -1.54 2.36 -6.31
C ALA A 129 -2.80 1.81 -5.64
N LEU A 130 -3.20 2.47 -4.56
CA LEU A 130 -4.52 2.39 -3.97
C LEU A 130 -5.23 3.70 -4.30
N HIS A 131 -6.28 3.68 -5.10
CA HIS A 131 -6.88 4.91 -5.61
C HIS A 131 -8.41 4.84 -5.66
N ASP A 132 -9.05 6.01 -5.69
CA ASP A 132 -10.48 6.13 -5.93
C ASP A 132 -10.72 6.68 -7.34
N ALA A 133 -10.84 5.75 -8.32
CA ALA A 133 -11.14 6.04 -9.72
C ALA A 133 -10.17 7.00 -10.47
N ASP A 134 -8.93 7.16 -9.99
CA ASP A 134 -7.89 7.97 -10.67
C ASP A 134 -7.24 7.15 -11.79
N ARG A 135 -7.71 7.38 -13.03
CA ARG A 135 -7.20 6.67 -14.20
C ARG A 135 -5.74 7.00 -14.53
N THR A 136 -5.32 8.24 -14.29
CA THR A 136 -3.92 8.64 -14.56
C THR A 136 -2.96 7.88 -13.66
N LEU A 137 -3.32 7.73 -12.40
CA LEU A 137 -2.55 6.95 -11.46
C LEU A 137 -2.61 5.44 -11.77
N GLU A 138 -3.78 4.93 -12.19
CA GLU A 138 -3.95 3.54 -12.62
C GLU A 138 -3.03 3.19 -13.80
N ASP A 139 -2.97 4.05 -14.82
CA ASP A 139 -2.12 3.87 -16.03
C ASP A 139 -0.62 3.98 -15.69
N LEU A 140 -0.27 4.79 -14.71
CA LEU A 140 1.10 4.99 -14.27
C LEU A 140 1.62 3.83 -13.43
N ALA A 141 0.82 3.28 -12.53
CA ALA A 141 1.22 2.22 -11.62
C ALA A 141 1.51 0.89 -12.36
N HIS A 142 2.36 0.06 -11.77
CA HIS A 142 2.57 -1.32 -12.23
C HIS A 142 1.43 -2.23 -11.79
N GLU A 143 0.89 -1.96 -10.61
CA GLU A 143 -0.33 -2.58 -10.08
C GLU A 143 -1.18 -1.54 -9.39
N ALA A 144 -2.48 -1.61 -9.61
CA ALA A 144 -3.45 -0.71 -9.03
C ALA A 144 -4.62 -1.48 -8.40
N LEU A 145 -5.15 -0.94 -7.32
CA LEU A 145 -6.34 -1.44 -6.65
C LEU A 145 -7.28 -0.26 -6.39
N VAL A 146 -8.47 -0.32 -6.97
CA VAL A 146 -9.52 0.66 -6.67
C VAL A 146 -9.99 0.48 -5.24
N LEU A 147 -10.05 1.55 -4.47
CA LEU A 147 -10.55 1.54 -3.09
C LEU A 147 -12.04 1.16 -3.07
N PRO A 148 -12.48 0.40 -2.06
CA PRO A 148 -13.88 0.01 -1.99
C PRO A 148 -14.73 1.17 -1.48
N GLU A 149 -15.97 1.29 -1.95
CA GLU A 149 -16.92 2.28 -1.44
C GLU A 149 -17.16 2.16 0.08
N LEU A 150 -17.06 0.93 0.61
CA LEU A 150 -17.20 0.66 2.04
C LEU A 150 -15.86 0.67 2.75
N GLY A 151 -15.63 1.67 3.58
CA GLY A 151 -14.45 1.77 4.44
C GLY A 151 -13.15 2.16 3.72
N GLY A 152 -13.19 2.44 2.41
CA GLY A 152 -12.10 3.03 1.66
C GLY A 152 -10.71 2.48 2.00
N LEU A 153 -9.80 3.37 2.35
CA LEU A 153 -8.41 3.06 2.67
C LEU A 153 -8.26 2.16 3.92
N ASP A 154 -9.14 2.28 4.92
CA ASP A 154 -9.05 1.45 6.13
C ASP A 154 -9.31 -0.02 5.83
N THR A 155 -10.33 -0.31 4.98
CA THR A 155 -10.62 -1.68 4.54
C THR A 155 -9.47 -2.25 3.71
N ALA A 156 -8.90 -1.45 2.81
CA ALA A 156 -7.72 -1.85 2.02
C ALA A 156 -6.53 -2.13 2.96
N THR A 157 -6.24 -1.23 3.90
CA THR A 157 -5.17 -1.39 4.90
C THR A 157 -5.29 -2.72 5.64
N HIS A 158 -6.50 -3.03 6.12
CA HIS A 158 -6.74 -4.29 6.84
C HIS A 158 -6.40 -5.52 5.97
N VAL A 159 -6.86 -5.55 4.73
CA VAL A 159 -6.58 -6.71 3.83
C VAL A 159 -5.09 -6.78 3.48
N LEU A 160 -4.45 -5.64 3.23
CA LEU A 160 -3.03 -5.59 2.87
C LEU A 160 -2.12 -6.08 4.00
N THR A 161 -2.49 -5.85 5.25
CA THR A 161 -1.64 -6.14 6.41
C THR A 161 -1.98 -7.45 7.09
N THR A 162 -3.17 -8.00 6.83
CA THR A 162 -3.57 -9.29 7.40
C THR A 162 -2.79 -10.43 6.73
N ARG A 163 -2.15 -11.26 7.57
CA ARG A 163 -1.48 -12.48 7.09
C ARG A 163 -2.53 -13.51 6.70
N GLU A 164 -2.58 -13.91 5.43
CA GLU A 164 -3.35 -15.10 5.04
C GLU A 164 -2.77 -16.31 5.74
N LEU A 165 -3.49 -16.87 6.70
CA LEU A 165 -3.14 -18.17 7.26
C LEU A 165 -3.27 -19.19 6.11
N PRO A 166 -2.25 -20.06 5.88
CA PRO A 166 -2.38 -21.10 4.89
C PRO A 166 -3.60 -21.95 5.23
N ARG A 167 -4.53 -22.10 4.29
CA ARG A 167 -5.68 -22.99 4.45
C ARG A 167 -5.12 -24.37 4.75
N ARG A 168 -5.17 -24.81 6.00
CA ARG A 168 -4.88 -26.19 6.35
C ARG A 168 -5.85 -27.06 5.55
N ARG A 169 -5.34 -27.75 4.51
CA ARG A 169 -6.07 -28.86 3.88
C ARG A 169 -6.15 -29.94 4.95
N TRP A 170 -7.27 -30.00 5.64
CA TRP A 170 -7.62 -31.15 6.41
C TRP A 170 -7.82 -32.30 5.42
N SER A 171 -6.77 -33.08 5.16
CA SER A 171 -6.94 -34.38 4.54
C SER A 171 -7.53 -35.28 5.62
N LEU A 172 -8.83 -35.47 5.60
CA LEU A 172 -9.44 -36.60 6.28
C LEU A 172 -8.88 -37.87 5.63
N ARG A 173 -7.83 -38.44 6.19
CA ARG A 173 -7.48 -39.82 5.91
C ARG A 173 -8.60 -40.65 6.52
N ARG A 174 -9.44 -41.24 5.67
CA ARG A 174 -10.36 -42.28 6.07
C ARG A 174 -9.49 -43.47 6.49
N CYS A 175 -9.61 -43.93 7.72
CA CYS A 175 -9.23 -45.26 8.15
C CYS A 175 -10.20 -46.26 7.57
#